data_c9e2d1269a3a195f90d34f389b173698
#
_entry.id   c9e2d1269a3a195f90d34f389b173698
#
_cell.length_a   1.000
_cell.length_b   1.000
_cell.length_c   1.000
_cell.angle_alpha   90.00
_cell.angle_beta   90.00
_cell.angle_gamma   90.00
#
_symmetry.space_group_name_H-M   'P 1'
#
loop_
_entity.id
_entity.type
_entity.pdbx_description
1 polymer ?
#
loop_
_entity_poly.entity_id
_entity_poly.type
_entity_poly.pdbx_seq_one_letter_code
_entity_poly.pdbx_strand_id
1 'polypeptide(L)'
;MKLEFKKGSKYSRKDIGWVCYPDKGRPAGGDWDTGYVRVEDNLIIFMNIGVPGTTEHDFDNHYDHSKGVIIWYGKPKSHSRQPTFQKLLSGEMTPHFFARWDNKDPQFAYLGVGKVVSYKDGVPCLDGNKKEVETIELKLTVEDSGEIIPIQNQTNVDKQKESLADNNLVPKSSFLLEKHLEDYIIKNWANIELNEDYDIHRENNKLCTQYSTGSGPLDILAISKDKNEFLVIELKKGRASDVVLGQIQRYMGHIKNNLAGGKEVKGLIIALEDDKNLRDALSVAPNIKFMKYEVSFKLVG
;
A
#
# COMPACT_ATOMS: atom_id res chain seq x y z
N MET A 1 -18.40 10.27 23.44
CA MET A 1 -19.03 8.92 23.63
C MET A 1 -17.94 7.85 23.55
N LYS A 2 -17.92 6.87 24.46
CA LYS A 2 -16.99 5.73 24.38
C LYS A 2 -17.57 4.69 23.43
N LEU A 3 -16.88 4.38 22.35
CA LEU A 3 -17.26 3.32 21.42
C LEU A 3 -16.56 2.01 21.84
N GLU A 4 -17.28 0.91 21.87
CA GLU A 4 -16.76 -0.39 22.25
C GLU A 4 -16.85 -1.38 21.09
N PHE A 5 -15.68 -1.85 20.63
CA PHE A 5 -15.53 -2.87 19.61
C PHE A 5 -14.61 -3.98 20.12
N LYS A 6 -14.89 -5.21 19.75
CA LYS A 6 -14.06 -6.36 20.12
C LYS A 6 -12.93 -6.53 19.10
N LYS A 7 -11.67 -6.37 19.55
CA LYS A 7 -10.47 -6.57 18.73
C LYS A 7 -10.45 -7.93 18.06
N GLY A 8 -10.08 -7.96 16.77
CA GLY A 8 -10.07 -9.16 15.93
C GLY A 8 -11.44 -9.58 15.39
N SER A 9 -12.56 -9.04 15.90
CA SER A 9 -13.88 -9.31 15.34
C SER A 9 -14.11 -8.55 14.05
N LYS A 10 -14.92 -9.12 13.14
CA LYS A 10 -15.29 -8.50 11.88
C LYS A 10 -16.61 -7.73 12.01
N TYR A 11 -16.65 -6.57 11.36
CA TYR A 11 -17.80 -5.67 11.36
C TYR A 11 -18.03 -5.14 9.94
N SER A 12 -19.28 -5.14 9.49
CA SER A 12 -19.67 -4.36 8.33
C SER A 12 -19.80 -2.87 8.71
N ARG A 13 -19.79 -1.98 7.72
CA ARG A 13 -20.05 -0.55 7.97
C ARG A 13 -21.41 -0.30 8.62
N LYS A 14 -22.38 -1.21 8.39
CA LYS A 14 -23.71 -1.18 9.02
C LYS A 14 -23.61 -1.51 10.50
N ASP A 15 -22.86 -2.55 10.88
CA ASP A 15 -22.67 -2.95 12.28
C ASP A 15 -21.96 -1.84 13.07
N ILE A 16 -20.91 -1.26 12.50
CA ILE A 16 -20.20 -0.12 13.08
C ILE A 16 -21.14 1.07 13.27
N GLY A 17 -22.01 1.31 12.29
CA GLY A 17 -23.03 2.35 12.37
C GLY A 17 -23.98 2.19 13.53
N TRP A 18 -24.41 0.96 13.84
CA TRP A 18 -25.27 0.69 15.00
C TRP A 18 -24.53 0.89 16.33
N VAL A 19 -23.22 0.63 16.40
CA VAL A 19 -22.42 0.95 17.60
C VAL A 19 -22.28 2.46 17.77
N CYS A 20 -22.07 3.20 16.67
CA CYS A 20 -21.91 4.65 16.69
C CYS A 20 -23.23 5.40 16.94
N TYR A 21 -24.32 4.87 16.45
CA TYR A 21 -25.67 5.48 16.55
C TYR A 21 -26.71 4.41 16.87
N PRO A 22 -26.83 4.01 18.16
CA PRO A 22 -27.68 2.90 18.58
C PRO A 22 -29.15 3.05 18.20
N ASP A 23 -29.64 4.27 18.14
CA ASP A 23 -31.08 4.55 17.89
C ASP A 23 -31.47 4.53 16.40
N LYS A 24 -30.51 4.79 15.49
CA LYS A 24 -30.84 5.00 14.06
C LYS A 24 -29.86 4.36 13.08
N GLY A 25 -28.75 3.79 13.56
CA GLY A 25 -27.68 3.29 12.69
C GLY A 25 -26.93 4.41 11.94
N ARG A 26 -26.05 4.02 11.04
CA ARG A 26 -25.27 4.98 10.25
C ARG A 26 -26.14 5.77 9.27
N PRO A 27 -25.83 7.06 9.00
CA PRO A 27 -26.40 7.78 7.88
C PRO A 27 -26.10 7.08 6.55
N ALA A 28 -26.98 7.22 5.57
CA ALA A 28 -26.74 6.71 4.22
C ALA A 28 -25.77 7.63 3.46
N GLY A 29 -24.79 7.04 2.77
CA GLY A 29 -23.86 7.77 1.91
C GLY A 29 -22.83 8.62 2.66
N GLY A 30 -22.22 9.56 1.94
CA GLY A 30 -21.27 10.53 2.46
C GLY A 30 -19.98 9.90 2.96
N ASP A 31 -19.45 10.42 4.05
CA ASP A 31 -18.17 9.95 4.64
C ASP A 31 -18.20 8.48 5.07
N TRP A 32 -19.38 7.92 5.35
CA TRP A 32 -19.54 6.51 5.71
C TRP A 32 -19.19 5.53 4.59
N ASP A 33 -19.18 5.97 3.35
CA ASP A 33 -18.79 5.16 2.19
C ASP A 33 -17.34 5.41 1.73
N THR A 34 -16.60 6.22 2.50
CA THR A 34 -15.21 6.60 2.22
C THR A 34 -14.20 5.99 3.21
N GLY A 35 -12.94 6.44 3.18
CA GLY A 35 -11.85 5.89 3.98
C GLY A 35 -11.94 6.18 5.49
N TYR A 36 -12.63 7.24 5.89
CA TYR A 36 -12.84 7.55 7.32
C TYR A 36 -14.04 8.45 7.53
N VAL A 37 -14.62 8.37 8.72
CA VAL A 37 -15.73 9.20 9.18
C VAL A 37 -15.51 9.65 10.62
N ARG A 38 -15.86 10.89 10.91
CA ARG A 38 -15.85 11.43 12.27
C ARG A 38 -17.19 11.17 12.98
N VAL A 39 -17.09 10.65 14.20
CA VAL A 39 -18.24 10.43 15.11
C VAL A 39 -17.88 11.05 16.45
N GLU A 40 -18.35 12.26 16.71
CA GLU A 40 -17.96 13.07 17.90
C GLU A 40 -16.42 13.21 18.01
N ASP A 41 -15.82 12.70 19.09
CA ASP A 41 -14.39 12.70 19.34
C ASP A 41 -13.73 11.37 18.90
N ASN A 42 -14.41 10.59 18.05
CA ASN A 42 -13.87 9.36 17.49
C ASN A 42 -13.69 9.52 15.97
N LEU A 43 -12.64 8.92 15.43
CA LEU A 43 -12.39 8.79 14.01
C LEU A 43 -12.45 7.30 13.64
N ILE A 44 -13.50 6.92 12.90
CA ILE A 44 -13.66 5.57 12.38
C ILE A 44 -12.90 5.49 11.07
N ILE A 45 -11.87 4.67 11.01
CA ILE A 45 -10.96 4.56 9.86
C ILE A 45 -11.17 3.21 9.20
N PHE A 46 -11.46 3.23 7.89
CA PHE A 46 -11.61 2.03 7.05
C PHE A 46 -10.41 1.91 6.13
N MET A 47 -9.64 0.84 6.28
CA MET A 47 -8.44 0.60 5.49
C MET A 47 -8.59 -0.63 4.60
N ASN A 48 -8.16 -0.52 3.35
CA ASN A 48 -7.80 -1.67 2.55
C ASN A 48 -6.28 -1.84 2.66
N ILE A 49 -5.82 -3.06 2.89
CA ILE A 49 -4.39 -3.39 3.03
C ILE A 49 -4.01 -4.37 1.92
N GLY A 50 -3.05 -3.99 1.07
CA GLY A 50 -2.58 -4.79 -0.05
C GLY A 50 -3.61 -5.00 -1.16
N VAL A 51 -4.74 -4.29 -1.14
CA VAL A 51 -5.77 -4.31 -2.19
C VAL A 51 -6.29 -2.89 -2.43
N PRO A 52 -6.60 -2.50 -3.69
CA PRO A 52 -7.10 -1.16 -3.99
C PRO A 52 -8.47 -0.91 -3.34
N GLY A 53 -8.76 0.34 -3.08
CA GLY A 53 -10.09 0.78 -2.69
C GLY A 53 -11.10 0.68 -3.84
N THR A 54 -12.40 0.79 -3.52
CA THR A 54 -13.48 0.81 -4.53
C THR A 54 -13.40 2.02 -5.47
N THR A 55 -12.68 3.06 -5.10
CA THR A 55 -12.42 4.28 -5.88
C THR A 55 -11.09 4.26 -6.60
N GLU A 56 -10.45 3.10 -6.71
CA GLU A 56 -9.11 2.92 -7.33
C GLU A 56 -7.99 3.78 -6.71
N HIS A 57 -8.23 4.39 -5.53
CA HIS A 57 -7.17 5.03 -4.76
C HIS A 57 -6.29 3.94 -4.16
N ASP A 58 -5.08 3.85 -4.63
CA ASP A 58 -4.08 2.92 -4.12
C ASP A 58 -3.25 3.64 -3.04
N PHE A 59 -3.78 3.63 -1.82
CA PHE A 59 -3.00 4.03 -0.65
C PHE A 59 -2.29 2.80 -0.10
N ASP A 60 -0.99 2.93 0.09
CA ASP A 60 -0.15 1.88 0.67
C ASP A 60 -0.38 1.78 2.20
N ASN A 61 -1.64 1.60 2.57
CA ASN A 61 -1.97 1.35 3.96
C ASN A 61 -1.33 0.03 4.41
N HIS A 62 -0.63 0.08 5.52
CA HIS A 62 0.12 -1.06 6.03
C HIS A 62 -0.17 -1.30 7.51
N TYR A 63 -0.21 -2.56 7.92
CA TYR A 63 -0.30 -2.97 9.32
C TYR A 63 0.79 -4.00 9.64
N ASP A 64 1.77 -3.59 10.43
CA ASP A 64 2.77 -4.50 11.02
C ASP A 64 2.20 -5.11 12.29
N HIS A 65 1.66 -6.32 12.16
CA HIS A 65 1.03 -7.03 13.27
C HIS A 65 2.02 -7.32 14.41
N SER A 66 3.30 -7.55 14.09
CA SER A 66 4.32 -7.91 15.09
C SER A 66 4.71 -6.74 15.98
N LYS A 67 4.56 -5.51 15.48
CA LYS A 67 4.90 -4.26 16.18
C LYS A 67 3.68 -3.45 16.60
N GLY A 68 2.48 -3.85 16.17
CA GLY A 68 1.27 -3.06 16.36
C GLY A 68 1.32 -1.70 15.67
N VAL A 69 2.06 -1.57 14.55
CA VAL A 69 2.25 -0.31 13.85
C VAL A 69 1.37 -0.25 12.61
N ILE A 70 0.67 0.86 12.44
CA ILE A 70 -0.14 1.17 11.26
C ILE A 70 0.49 2.35 10.52
N ILE A 71 0.61 2.23 9.19
CA ILE A 71 0.81 3.35 8.27
C ILE A 71 -0.52 3.57 7.57
N TRP A 72 -1.07 4.77 7.69
CA TRP A 72 -2.35 5.13 7.13
C TRP A 72 -2.27 6.49 6.43
N TYR A 73 -2.98 6.60 5.30
CA TYR A 73 -3.05 7.81 4.49
C TYR A 73 -4.43 8.44 4.57
N GLY A 74 -4.46 9.77 4.72
CA GLY A 74 -5.67 10.56 4.61
C GLY A 74 -6.26 10.51 3.19
N LYS A 75 -7.49 11.01 3.03
CA LYS A 75 -8.09 11.20 1.70
C LYS A 75 -7.22 12.15 0.86
N PRO A 76 -7.29 12.10 -0.49
CA PRO A 76 -6.62 13.09 -1.33
C PRO A 76 -6.86 14.52 -0.85
N LYS A 77 -5.81 15.35 -0.84
CA LYS A 77 -5.80 16.74 -0.34
C LYS A 77 -5.94 16.89 1.18
N SER A 78 -5.78 15.80 1.94
CA SER A 78 -5.71 15.88 3.41
C SER A 78 -4.34 16.40 3.86
N HIS A 79 -4.34 17.18 4.94
CA HIS A 79 -3.11 17.72 5.54
C HIS A 79 -3.31 18.00 7.05
N SER A 80 -2.21 18.10 7.80
CA SER A 80 -2.18 18.23 9.25
C SER A 80 -2.95 19.45 9.80
N ARG A 81 -3.09 20.53 8.99
CA ARG A 81 -3.78 21.77 9.37
C ARG A 81 -5.31 21.67 9.32
N GLN A 82 -5.88 20.58 8.79
CA GLN A 82 -7.33 20.38 8.79
C GLN A 82 -7.82 20.05 10.21
N PRO A 83 -8.99 20.55 10.65
CA PRO A 83 -9.48 20.39 12.02
C PRO A 83 -9.54 18.95 12.52
N THR A 84 -9.91 18.01 11.66
CA THR A 84 -9.95 16.58 12.01
C THR A 84 -8.55 16.06 12.33
N PHE A 85 -7.54 16.40 11.50
CA PHE A 85 -6.17 15.96 11.74
C PHE A 85 -5.53 16.68 12.91
N GLN A 86 -5.81 17.97 13.13
CA GLN A 86 -5.34 18.68 14.30
C GLN A 86 -5.81 17.99 15.61
N LYS A 87 -7.10 17.63 15.70
CA LYS A 87 -7.65 16.92 16.85
C LYS A 87 -7.07 15.51 16.99
N LEU A 88 -6.81 14.83 15.87
CA LEU A 88 -6.17 13.51 15.89
C LEU A 88 -4.73 13.61 16.41
N LEU A 89 -3.97 14.61 15.95
CA LEU A 89 -2.58 14.84 16.32
C LEU A 89 -2.43 15.36 17.77
N SER A 90 -3.40 16.12 18.27
CA SER A 90 -3.43 16.58 19.69
C SER A 90 -3.88 15.50 20.67
N GLY A 91 -4.41 14.37 20.15
CA GLY A 91 -4.98 13.32 21.00
C GLY A 91 -6.40 13.59 21.50
N GLU A 92 -7.04 14.69 21.03
CA GLU A 92 -8.45 14.99 21.34
C GLU A 92 -9.43 14.09 20.58
N MET A 93 -8.94 13.35 19.58
CA MET A 93 -9.75 12.43 18.78
C MET A 93 -9.17 11.02 18.84
N THR A 94 -10.02 10.05 19.11
CA THR A 94 -9.66 8.64 19.23
C THR A 94 -9.83 7.92 17.89
N PRO A 95 -8.73 7.43 17.26
CA PRO A 95 -8.83 6.68 16.01
C PRO A 95 -9.12 5.20 16.27
N HIS A 96 -10.17 4.69 15.65
CA HIS A 96 -10.56 3.28 15.61
C HIS A 96 -10.26 2.69 14.25
N PHE A 97 -9.45 1.63 14.17
CA PHE A 97 -8.97 1.04 12.93
C PHE A 97 -9.74 -0.22 12.55
N PHE A 98 -10.31 -0.18 11.37
CA PHE A 98 -11.00 -1.28 10.72
C PHE A 98 -10.30 -1.59 9.39
N ALA A 99 -9.75 -2.79 9.24
CA ALA A 99 -8.98 -3.19 8.08
C ALA A 99 -9.57 -4.42 7.38
N ARG A 100 -9.36 -4.49 6.06
CA ARG A 100 -9.63 -5.69 5.26
C ARG A 100 -8.54 -5.89 4.22
N TRP A 101 -8.30 -7.15 3.87
CA TRP A 101 -7.30 -7.60 2.89
C TRP A 101 -7.94 -8.13 1.60
N ASP A 102 -9.26 -8.10 1.52
CA ASP A 102 -10.06 -8.39 0.33
C ASP A 102 -11.08 -7.27 0.14
N ASN A 103 -11.01 -6.57 -0.98
CA ASN A 103 -11.94 -5.47 -1.26
C ASN A 103 -13.36 -5.92 -1.60
N LYS A 104 -13.57 -7.23 -1.87
CA LYS A 104 -14.88 -7.86 -2.04
C LYS A 104 -15.54 -8.25 -0.72
N ASP A 105 -14.77 -8.39 0.38
CA ASP A 105 -15.31 -8.63 1.70
C ASP A 105 -16.00 -7.35 2.21
N PRO A 106 -17.31 -7.34 2.48
CA PRO A 106 -18.00 -6.18 3.04
C PRO A 106 -17.64 -5.91 4.51
N GLN A 107 -16.95 -6.85 5.17
CA GLN A 107 -16.56 -6.77 6.57
C GLN A 107 -15.10 -6.35 6.74
N PHE A 108 -14.85 -5.64 7.83
CA PHE A 108 -13.53 -5.19 8.25
C PHE A 108 -13.20 -5.78 9.62
N ALA A 109 -12.00 -6.27 9.80
CA ALA A 109 -11.50 -6.68 11.11
C ALA A 109 -11.15 -5.44 11.94
N TYR A 110 -11.62 -5.38 13.18
CA TYR A 110 -11.26 -4.32 14.10
C TYR A 110 -9.86 -4.56 14.68
N LEU A 111 -8.93 -3.65 14.44
CA LEU A 111 -7.55 -3.75 14.90
C LEU A 111 -7.34 -3.15 16.30
N GLY A 112 -8.19 -2.22 16.70
CA GLY A 112 -8.07 -1.52 17.98
C GLY A 112 -8.09 0.00 17.86
N VAL A 113 -7.85 0.66 18.96
CA VAL A 113 -7.61 2.10 19.07
C VAL A 113 -6.12 2.37 18.89
N GLY A 114 -5.78 3.45 18.21
CA GLY A 114 -4.38 3.81 17.98
C GLY A 114 -4.00 5.16 18.54
N LYS A 115 -2.69 5.39 18.58
CA LYS A 115 -2.09 6.70 18.87
C LYS A 115 -1.15 7.11 17.75
N VAL A 116 -1.20 8.37 17.35
CA VAL A 116 -0.29 8.91 16.35
C VAL A 116 1.12 8.99 16.92
N VAL A 117 2.07 8.40 16.22
CA VAL A 117 3.51 8.43 16.54
C VAL A 117 4.22 9.53 15.75
N SER A 118 3.92 9.61 14.45
CA SER A 118 4.47 10.63 13.56
C SER A 118 3.53 10.84 12.38
N TYR A 119 3.75 11.94 11.65
CA TYR A 119 3.04 12.23 10.42
C TYR A 119 3.95 12.93 9.40
N LYS A 120 3.52 12.91 8.13
CA LYS A 120 4.17 13.59 7.03
C LYS A 120 3.09 14.17 6.11
N ASP A 121 3.12 15.49 5.89
CA ASP A 121 2.31 16.15 4.88
C ASP A 121 3.00 16.11 3.51
N GLY A 122 2.24 16.38 2.46
CA GLY A 122 2.76 16.50 1.10
C GLY A 122 3.14 15.15 0.49
N VAL A 123 2.52 14.07 0.91
CA VAL A 123 2.76 12.75 0.30
C VAL A 123 1.95 12.65 -0.99
N PRO A 124 2.59 12.41 -2.15
CA PRO A 124 1.88 12.30 -3.41
C PRO A 124 0.89 11.14 -3.43
N CYS A 125 -0.28 11.39 -4.01
CA CYS A 125 -1.31 10.38 -4.29
C CYS A 125 -2.12 10.80 -5.52
N LEU A 126 -2.97 9.90 -6.00
CA LEU A 126 -3.93 10.22 -7.06
C LEU A 126 -5.30 10.54 -6.45
N ASP A 127 -6.01 11.53 -7.00
CA ASP A 127 -7.41 11.75 -6.68
C ASP A 127 -8.34 10.87 -7.55
N GLY A 128 -9.66 10.94 -7.31
CA GLY A 128 -10.66 10.16 -8.05
C GLY A 128 -10.69 10.44 -9.57
N ASN A 129 -10.04 11.48 -10.05
CA ASN A 129 -9.87 11.81 -11.46
C ASN A 129 -8.50 11.42 -12.00
N LYS A 130 -7.73 10.61 -11.25
CA LYS A 130 -6.36 10.20 -11.57
C LYS A 130 -5.37 11.37 -11.68
N LYS A 131 -5.69 12.51 -11.04
CA LYS A 131 -4.80 13.67 -10.97
C LYS A 131 -3.88 13.52 -9.77
N GLU A 132 -2.60 13.83 -9.96
CA GLU A 132 -1.63 13.90 -8.87
C GLU A 132 -1.99 15.02 -7.91
N VAL A 133 -2.10 14.69 -6.63
CA VAL A 133 -2.38 15.58 -5.51
C VAL A 133 -1.56 15.10 -4.31
N GLU A 134 -1.60 15.83 -3.22
CA GLU A 134 -0.92 15.46 -1.98
C GLU A 134 -1.91 14.97 -0.93
N THR A 135 -1.42 14.18 0.01
CA THR A 135 -2.13 13.77 1.22
C THR A 135 -1.21 13.77 2.44
N ILE A 136 -1.78 13.42 3.60
CA ILE A 136 -1.04 13.19 4.84
C ILE A 136 -0.85 11.68 5.05
N GLU A 137 0.37 11.30 5.42
CA GLU A 137 0.70 9.98 5.94
C GLU A 137 0.79 10.07 7.47
N LEU A 138 0.20 9.10 8.16
CA LEU A 138 0.31 8.96 9.61
C LEU A 138 0.88 7.59 9.95
N LYS A 139 1.84 7.60 10.87
CA LYS A 139 2.30 6.39 11.56
C LYS A 139 1.65 6.35 12.93
N LEU A 140 0.97 5.24 13.22
CA LEU A 140 0.24 5.05 14.47
C LEU A 140 0.63 3.72 15.13
N THR A 141 0.48 3.65 16.44
CA THR A 141 0.57 2.38 17.19
C THR A 141 -0.82 2.00 17.67
N VAL A 142 -1.15 0.70 17.64
CA VAL A 142 -2.39 0.18 18.23
C VAL A 142 -2.13 -0.14 19.70
N GLU A 143 -3.03 0.29 20.59
CA GLU A 143 -2.90 0.03 22.04
C GLU A 143 -2.92 -1.49 22.31
N ASP A 144 -1.76 -2.03 22.63
CA ASP A 144 -1.46 -3.28 23.35
C ASP A 144 0.07 -3.52 23.42
N SER A 145 0.88 -2.69 22.78
CA SER A 145 2.34 -2.72 22.93
C SER A 145 2.73 -1.63 23.93
N GLY A 146 2.96 -1.98 25.17
CA GLY A 146 3.18 -1.10 26.30
C GLY A 146 4.33 -0.07 26.28
N GLU A 147 4.71 0.46 25.13
CA GLU A 147 5.70 1.54 25.01
C GLU A 147 5.07 2.80 24.40
N ILE A 148 5.06 3.87 25.17
CA ILE A 148 4.69 5.21 24.72
C ILE A 148 5.89 5.79 23.97
N ILE A 149 5.81 5.84 22.64
CA ILE A 149 6.79 6.54 21.80
C ILE A 149 6.29 7.99 21.61
N PRO A 150 7.09 9.01 21.91
CA PRO A 150 6.68 10.41 21.72
C PRO A 150 6.36 10.74 20.28
N ILE A 151 5.38 11.62 20.04
CA ILE A 151 5.04 12.15 18.72
C ILE A 151 6.23 12.98 18.19
N GLN A 152 6.85 12.54 17.11
CA GLN A 152 7.90 13.31 16.42
C GLN A 152 7.33 13.98 15.18
N ASN A 153 7.30 15.31 15.19
CA ASN A 153 7.01 16.11 14.01
C ASN A 153 8.20 16.08 13.07
N GLN A 154 8.06 15.50 11.91
CA GLN A 154 9.05 15.61 10.84
C GLN A 154 8.81 16.90 9.99
N THR A 155 8.69 18.03 10.66
CA THR A 155 8.83 19.34 10.04
C THR A 155 10.10 19.96 10.61
N ASN A 156 11.24 19.59 10.07
CA ASN A 156 12.46 20.42 10.03
C ASN A 156 13.62 19.59 9.51
N VAL A 157 13.81 19.64 8.23
CA VAL A 157 15.13 19.53 7.66
C VAL A 157 15.75 20.90 7.84
N ASP A 158 16.45 21.10 8.94
CA ASP A 158 17.64 21.92 9.09
C ASP A 158 17.91 22.19 10.57
N LYS A 159 18.91 21.53 11.07
CA LYS A 159 19.77 21.76 12.23
C LYS A 159 19.81 20.56 13.20
N GLN A 160 20.69 19.65 12.88
CA GLN A 160 21.69 19.15 13.81
C GLN A 160 22.73 18.31 13.02
N LYS A 161 23.79 18.99 12.58
CA LYS A 161 25.11 18.38 12.51
C LYS A 161 25.62 18.32 13.93
N GLU A 162 25.84 17.11 14.41
CA GLU A 162 27.05 16.70 15.11
C GLU A 162 26.85 15.41 15.88
N SER A 163 27.78 14.53 15.59
CA SER A 163 28.21 13.28 16.26
C SER A 163 27.32 12.03 16.04
N LEU A 164 27.70 11.19 15.16
CA LEU A 164 28.59 10.04 15.32
C LEU A 164 28.85 9.43 13.95
N ALA A 165 30.10 9.32 13.62
CA ALA A 165 30.59 8.54 12.49
C ALA A 165 30.19 7.09 12.71
N ASP A 166 29.35 6.54 11.84
CA ASP A 166 29.58 5.24 11.26
C ASP A 166 28.73 5.06 9.98
N ASN A 167 29.48 4.87 8.93
CA ASN A 167 29.22 4.19 7.65
C ASN A 167 27.84 4.17 7.00
N ASN A 168 27.75 4.89 5.87
CA ASN A 168 27.02 4.49 4.65
C ASN A 168 25.55 4.11 4.80
N LEU A 169 24.72 5.03 5.26
CA LEU A 169 23.29 5.01 4.96
C LEU A 169 22.95 6.26 4.13
N VAL A 170 23.21 6.17 2.82
CA VAL A 170 22.47 6.98 1.87
C VAL A 170 20.97 6.68 2.13
N PRO A 171 20.12 7.69 2.35
CA PRO A 171 18.68 7.44 2.45
C PRO A 171 18.28 6.69 1.17
N LYS A 172 17.80 5.46 1.29
CA LYS A 172 17.25 4.72 0.15
C LYS A 172 16.04 5.51 -0.33
N SER A 173 16.22 6.31 -1.38
CA SER A 173 15.09 6.97 -2.03
C SER A 173 14.24 5.90 -2.70
N SER A 174 12.93 5.94 -2.48
CA SER A 174 11.94 5.09 -3.14
C SER A 174 11.11 5.90 -4.10
N PHE A 175 10.49 5.25 -5.07
CA PHE A 175 9.49 5.91 -5.90
C PHE A 175 8.29 6.31 -5.05
N LEU A 176 7.72 7.47 -5.34
CA LEU A 176 6.60 8.04 -4.57
C LEU A 176 5.29 7.30 -4.84
N LEU A 177 5.12 6.78 -6.08
CA LEU A 177 3.96 5.99 -6.51
C LEU A 177 4.45 4.73 -7.24
N GLU A 178 3.70 3.64 -7.16
CA GLU A 178 3.97 2.41 -7.95
C GLU A 178 3.97 2.71 -9.44
N LYS A 179 3.07 3.59 -9.88
CA LYS A 179 3.03 4.06 -11.26
C LYS A 179 4.35 4.71 -11.72
N HIS A 180 5.02 5.49 -10.88
CA HIS A 180 6.32 6.07 -11.25
C HIS A 180 7.40 5.00 -11.41
N LEU A 181 7.35 3.95 -10.59
CA LEU A 181 8.23 2.79 -10.75
C LEU A 181 7.93 2.04 -12.05
N GLU A 182 6.67 1.81 -12.36
CA GLU A 182 6.22 1.19 -13.61
C GLU A 182 6.69 2.01 -14.83
N ASP A 183 6.37 3.32 -14.85
CA ASP A 183 6.77 4.23 -15.94
C ASP A 183 8.30 4.27 -16.13
N TYR A 184 9.06 4.25 -15.04
CA TYR A 184 10.52 4.20 -15.08
C TYR A 184 11.03 2.90 -15.72
N ILE A 185 10.50 1.75 -15.26
CA ILE A 185 10.88 0.44 -15.76
C ILE A 185 10.56 0.33 -17.27
N ILE A 186 9.36 0.75 -17.69
CA ILE A 186 8.94 0.70 -19.10
C ILE A 186 9.84 1.58 -19.98
N LYS A 187 10.08 2.83 -19.55
CA LYS A 187 10.92 3.78 -20.32
C LYS A 187 12.38 3.36 -20.42
N ASN A 188 12.88 2.68 -19.41
CA ASN A 188 14.27 2.24 -19.33
C ASN A 188 14.46 0.75 -19.57
N TRP A 189 13.45 0.05 -20.11
CA TRP A 189 13.49 -1.41 -20.30
C TRP A 189 14.75 -1.89 -21.00
N ALA A 190 15.21 -1.18 -22.03
CA ALA A 190 16.43 -1.51 -22.76
C ALA A 190 17.73 -1.49 -21.92
N ASN A 191 17.70 -0.83 -20.76
CA ASN A 191 18.85 -0.66 -19.86
C ASN A 191 18.70 -1.49 -18.58
N ILE A 192 17.64 -2.27 -18.44
CA ILE A 192 17.37 -3.12 -17.26
C ILE A 192 17.82 -4.54 -17.58
N GLU A 193 18.43 -5.22 -16.62
CA GLU A 193 18.91 -6.60 -16.74
C GLU A 193 17.86 -7.55 -17.32
N LEU A 194 16.60 -7.35 -17.00
CA LEU A 194 15.50 -8.17 -17.54
C LEU A 194 15.41 -8.13 -19.06
N ASN A 195 15.88 -7.07 -19.73
CA ASN A 195 15.88 -6.97 -21.19
C ASN A 195 16.85 -7.94 -21.87
N GLU A 196 17.79 -8.53 -21.14
CA GLU A 196 18.68 -9.54 -21.71
C GLU A 196 17.88 -10.79 -22.11
N ASP A 197 16.90 -11.18 -21.28
CA ASP A 197 16.12 -12.42 -21.44
C ASP A 197 14.69 -12.20 -21.94
N TYR A 198 14.09 -11.01 -21.67
CA TYR A 198 12.68 -10.74 -21.91
C TYR A 198 12.43 -9.44 -22.68
N ASP A 199 11.36 -9.43 -23.44
CA ASP A 199 10.75 -8.24 -24.02
C ASP A 199 9.40 -7.98 -23.35
N ILE A 200 8.98 -6.71 -23.17
CA ILE A 200 7.61 -6.42 -22.75
C ILE A 200 6.67 -6.95 -23.85
N HIS A 201 5.75 -7.84 -23.45
CA HIS A 201 4.79 -8.43 -24.40
C HIS A 201 3.90 -7.36 -25.04
N ARG A 202 3.49 -7.61 -26.29
CA ARG A 202 2.62 -6.72 -27.06
C ARG A 202 1.43 -7.48 -27.62
N GLU A 203 0.25 -6.92 -27.43
CA GLU A 203 -0.95 -7.32 -28.14
C GLU A 203 -1.43 -6.16 -29.02
N ASN A 204 -1.72 -6.43 -30.29
CA ASN A 204 -2.15 -5.41 -31.25
C ASN A 204 -1.26 -4.15 -31.24
N ASN A 205 0.06 -4.32 -31.18
CA ASN A 205 1.09 -3.27 -31.10
C ASN A 205 1.07 -2.42 -29.81
N LYS A 206 0.24 -2.73 -28.81
CA LYS A 206 0.25 -2.08 -27.50
C LYS A 206 1.05 -2.91 -26.50
N LEU A 207 1.84 -2.23 -25.69
CA LEU A 207 2.52 -2.89 -24.57
C LEU A 207 1.47 -3.44 -23.59
N CYS A 208 1.69 -4.66 -23.11
CA CYS A 208 0.87 -5.28 -22.08
C CYS A 208 1.32 -4.80 -20.69
N THR A 209 1.04 -3.54 -20.40
CA THR A 209 1.17 -2.92 -19.09
C THR A 209 -0.23 -2.61 -18.57
N GLN A 210 -0.44 -2.73 -17.25
CA GLN A 210 -1.77 -2.69 -16.64
C GLN A 210 -2.74 -3.63 -17.36
N TYR A 211 -2.23 -4.85 -17.67
CA TYR A 211 -2.96 -5.82 -18.45
C TYR A 211 -4.14 -6.38 -17.67
N SER A 212 -5.35 -6.24 -18.22
CA SER A 212 -6.59 -6.64 -17.54
C SER A 212 -6.69 -8.16 -17.40
N THR A 213 -6.82 -8.64 -16.16
CA THR A 213 -7.15 -10.03 -15.85
C THR A 213 -8.52 -10.10 -15.17
N GLY A 214 -9.09 -11.26 -15.02
CA GLY A 214 -10.35 -11.41 -14.27
C GLY A 214 -10.25 -11.05 -12.77
N SER A 215 -9.02 -10.85 -12.25
CA SER A 215 -8.72 -10.58 -10.84
C SER A 215 -8.08 -9.22 -10.59
N GLY A 216 -8.04 -8.35 -11.60
CA GLY A 216 -7.41 -7.03 -11.59
C GLY A 216 -6.35 -6.87 -12.67
N PRO A 217 -5.82 -5.66 -12.88
CA PRO A 217 -4.72 -5.44 -13.80
C PRO A 217 -3.41 -5.97 -13.21
N LEU A 218 -2.59 -6.65 -14.01
CA LEU A 218 -1.20 -6.93 -13.71
C LEU A 218 -0.32 -5.79 -14.23
N ASP A 219 0.77 -5.47 -13.54
CA ASP A 219 1.55 -4.28 -13.87
C ASP A 219 2.26 -4.41 -15.21
N ILE A 220 3.11 -5.44 -15.43
CA ILE A 220 3.84 -5.65 -16.67
C ILE A 220 3.80 -7.12 -17.03
N LEU A 221 3.39 -7.43 -18.28
CA LEU A 221 3.54 -8.75 -18.87
C LEU A 221 4.72 -8.74 -19.84
N ALA A 222 5.69 -9.61 -19.59
CA ALA A 222 6.82 -9.81 -20.47
C ALA A 222 6.82 -11.22 -21.10
N ILE A 223 7.55 -11.40 -22.16
CA ILE A 223 7.73 -12.68 -22.83
C ILE A 223 9.22 -12.90 -23.09
N SER A 224 9.71 -14.11 -22.86
CA SER A 224 11.10 -14.46 -23.15
C SER A 224 11.46 -14.24 -24.63
N LYS A 225 12.71 -13.94 -24.92
CA LYS A 225 13.16 -13.68 -26.30
C LYS A 225 12.98 -14.88 -27.23
N ASP A 226 13.05 -16.09 -26.69
CA ASP A 226 12.75 -17.35 -27.41
C ASP A 226 11.23 -17.63 -27.54
N LYS A 227 10.37 -16.79 -26.96
CA LYS A 227 8.90 -16.87 -26.98
C LYS A 227 8.30 -18.11 -26.29
N ASN A 228 9.03 -18.77 -25.42
CA ASN A 228 8.60 -20.01 -24.76
C ASN A 228 8.04 -19.79 -23.36
N GLU A 229 8.21 -18.60 -22.80
CA GLU A 229 7.85 -18.30 -21.42
C GLU A 229 7.25 -16.89 -21.27
N PHE A 230 6.18 -16.77 -20.48
CA PHE A 230 5.66 -15.49 -20.02
C PHE A 230 6.19 -15.16 -18.62
N LEU A 231 6.55 -13.91 -18.40
CA LEU A 231 6.91 -13.36 -17.10
C LEU A 231 5.86 -12.33 -16.68
N VAL A 232 5.14 -12.64 -15.60
CA VAL A 232 4.23 -11.73 -14.92
C VAL A 232 5.03 -10.93 -13.91
N ILE A 233 5.05 -9.61 -14.03
CA ILE A 233 5.79 -8.72 -13.13
C ILE A 233 4.80 -7.91 -12.31
N GLU A 234 4.97 -7.97 -10.99
CA GLU A 234 4.21 -7.19 -10.00
C GLU A 234 5.15 -6.24 -9.30
N LEU A 235 4.77 -4.97 -9.22
CA LEU A 235 5.59 -3.89 -8.66
C LEU A 235 5.06 -3.46 -7.30
N LYS A 236 5.97 -3.15 -6.38
CA LYS A 236 5.66 -2.51 -5.11
C LYS A 236 6.66 -1.38 -4.83
N LYS A 237 6.17 -0.17 -4.62
CA LYS A 237 7.02 1.00 -4.36
C LYS A 237 7.80 0.92 -3.05
N GLY A 238 7.32 0.14 -2.07
CA GLY A 238 7.90 0.00 -0.75
C GLY A 238 8.30 -1.43 -0.44
N ARG A 239 7.94 -1.88 0.77
CA ARG A 239 8.15 -3.26 1.20
C ARG A 239 7.04 -4.17 0.65
N ALA A 240 7.44 -5.28 0.04
CA ALA A 240 6.52 -6.35 -0.35
C ALA A 240 6.29 -7.31 0.82
N SER A 241 5.03 -7.74 1.01
CA SER A 241 4.61 -8.77 1.98
C SER A 241 4.14 -10.04 1.25
N ASP A 242 3.86 -11.10 2.01
CA ASP A 242 3.31 -12.37 1.47
C ASP A 242 1.97 -12.21 0.72
N VAL A 243 1.22 -11.13 0.96
CA VAL A 243 -0.02 -10.82 0.23
C VAL A 243 0.22 -10.69 -1.28
N VAL A 244 1.36 -10.13 -1.69
CA VAL A 244 1.71 -9.98 -3.11
C VAL A 244 1.91 -11.33 -3.80
N LEU A 245 2.32 -12.37 -3.06
CA LEU A 245 2.46 -13.71 -3.63
C LEU A 245 1.12 -14.26 -4.12
N GLY A 246 0.06 -14.12 -3.33
CA GLY A 246 -1.28 -14.52 -3.74
C GLY A 246 -1.81 -13.70 -4.92
N GLN A 247 -1.43 -12.42 -5.02
CA GLN A 247 -1.79 -11.55 -6.12
C GLN A 247 -1.13 -12.02 -7.43
N ILE A 248 0.19 -12.17 -7.43
CA ILE A 248 0.93 -12.58 -8.63
C ILE A 248 0.54 -13.99 -9.08
N GLN A 249 0.26 -14.91 -8.16
CA GLN A 249 -0.21 -16.26 -8.49
C GLN A 249 -1.55 -16.25 -9.24
N ARG A 250 -2.49 -15.37 -8.85
CA ARG A 250 -3.76 -15.22 -9.58
C ARG A 250 -3.54 -14.70 -11.00
N TYR A 251 -2.64 -13.76 -11.18
CA TYR A 251 -2.29 -13.24 -12.51
C TYR A 251 -1.59 -14.30 -13.37
N MET A 252 -0.63 -15.01 -12.81
CA MET A 252 0.03 -16.15 -13.49
C MET A 252 -0.99 -17.21 -13.92
N GLY A 253 -1.94 -17.54 -13.05
CA GLY A 253 -3.03 -18.47 -13.35
C GLY A 253 -3.90 -17.98 -14.52
N HIS A 254 -4.23 -16.68 -14.55
CA HIS A 254 -4.97 -16.09 -15.66
C HIS A 254 -4.20 -16.18 -16.99
N ILE A 255 -2.92 -15.79 -16.98
CA ILE A 255 -2.06 -15.87 -18.19
C ILE A 255 -1.92 -17.31 -18.65
N LYS A 256 -1.69 -18.26 -17.73
CA LYS A 256 -1.55 -19.68 -18.05
C LYS A 256 -2.79 -20.24 -18.75
N ASN A 257 -3.97 -19.88 -18.27
CA ASN A 257 -5.23 -20.43 -18.77
C ASN A 257 -5.75 -19.74 -20.04
N ASN A 258 -5.40 -18.48 -20.27
CA ASN A 258 -6.02 -17.68 -21.35
C ASN A 258 -5.05 -17.23 -22.45
N LEU A 259 -3.74 -17.13 -22.17
CA LEU A 259 -2.79 -16.55 -23.11
C LEU A 259 -1.58 -17.45 -23.41
N ALA A 260 -1.14 -18.26 -22.44
CA ALA A 260 0.15 -18.96 -22.57
C ALA A 260 0.19 -20.01 -23.67
N GLY A 261 -0.94 -20.66 -24.04
CA GLY A 261 -0.97 -21.63 -25.12
C GLY A 261 0.03 -22.79 -24.94
N GLY A 262 0.23 -23.23 -23.69
CA GLY A 262 1.19 -24.29 -23.33
C GLY A 262 2.58 -23.81 -22.93
N LYS A 263 2.88 -22.51 -23.06
CA LYS A 263 4.14 -21.90 -22.61
C LYS A 263 4.24 -21.89 -21.08
N GLU A 264 5.44 -21.82 -20.56
CA GLU A 264 5.67 -21.60 -19.14
C GLU A 264 5.20 -20.20 -18.69
N VAL A 265 4.82 -20.07 -17.43
CA VAL A 265 4.46 -18.78 -16.82
C VAL A 265 5.21 -18.66 -15.51
N LYS A 266 6.06 -17.65 -15.41
CA LYS A 266 6.82 -17.28 -14.22
C LYS A 266 6.34 -15.97 -13.65
N GLY A 267 6.65 -15.73 -12.39
CA GLY A 267 6.36 -14.51 -11.67
C GLY A 267 7.62 -13.79 -11.23
N LEU A 268 7.57 -12.46 -11.21
CA LEU A 268 8.60 -11.61 -10.64
C LEU A 268 7.97 -10.50 -9.81
N ILE A 269 8.33 -10.43 -8.54
CA ILE A 269 7.96 -9.33 -7.66
C ILE A 269 9.15 -8.38 -7.60
N ILE A 270 8.92 -7.09 -7.91
CA ILE A 270 9.93 -6.05 -7.78
C ILE A 270 9.50 -5.08 -6.71
N ALA A 271 10.32 -4.89 -5.67
CA ALA A 271 10.02 -3.97 -4.57
C ALA A 271 11.31 -3.38 -3.98
N LEU A 272 11.16 -2.32 -3.17
CA LEU A 272 12.29 -1.73 -2.45
C LEU A 272 12.84 -2.69 -1.40
N GLU A 273 11.95 -3.39 -0.68
CA GLU A 273 12.27 -4.32 0.40
C GLU A 273 11.32 -5.51 0.42
N ASP A 274 11.76 -6.62 0.98
CA ASP A 274 10.96 -7.80 1.32
C ASP A 274 10.79 -7.92 2.84
N ASP A 275 9.86 -8.75 3.27
CA ASP A 275 9.76 -9.17 4.67
C ASP A 275 10.01 -10.68 4.83
N LYS A 276 10.07 -11.14 6.09
CA LYS A 276 10.33 -12.55 6.39
C LYS A 276 9.23 -13.46 5.84
N ASN A 277 7.95 -13.05 5.95
CA ASN A 277 6.83 -13.87 5.51
C ASN A 277 6.87 -14.08 4.00
N LEU A 278 7.20 -13.02 3.24
CA LEU A 278 7.38 -13.14 1.79
C LEU A 278 8.53 -14.09 1.44
N ARG A 279 9.68 -14.02 2.14
CA ARG A 279 10.81 -14.95 1.90
C ARG A 279 10.42 -16.39 2.18
N ASP A 280 9.73 -16.64 3.30
CA ASP A 280 9.27 -17.96 3.67
C ASP A 280 8.26 -18.51 2.61
N ALA A 281 7.34 -17.67 2.13
CA ALA A 281 6.38 -18.03 1.10
C ALA A 281 7.04 -18.29 -0.28
N LEU A 282 8.03 -17.50 -0.66
CA LEU A 282 8.79 -17.68 -1.90
C LEU A 282 9.62 -18.98 -1.90
N SER A 283 10.06 -19.46 -0.74
CA SER A 283 10.84 -20.71 -0.62
C SER A 283 10.09 -21.94 -1.13
N VAL A 284 8.76 -21.89 -1.15
CA VAL A 284 7.86 -22.95 -1.65
C VAL A 284 7.17 -22.61 -2.98
N ALA A 285 7.57 -21.49 -3.60
CA ALA A 285 7.04 -21.02 -4.89
C ALA A 285 8.19 -20.81 -5.90
N PRO A 286 8.84 -21.88 -6.40
CA PRO A 286 10.09 -21.80 -7.19
C PRO A 286 9.92 -21.11 -8.54
N ASN A 287 8.71 -20.96 -9.03
CA ASN A 287 8.37 -20.25 -10.26
C ASN A 287 8.13 -18.75 -10.07
N ILE A 288 8.32 -18.23 -8.85
CA ILE A 288 8.21 -16.79 -8.54
C ILE A 288 9.52 -16.32 -7.93
N LYS A 289 10.08 -15.25 -8.50
CA LYS A 289 11.30 -14.60 -8.02
C LYS A 289 10.98 -13.25 -7.38
N PHE A 290 11.91 -12.77 -6.59
CA PHE A 290 11.89 -11.45 -5.99
C PHE A 290 13.16 -10.69 -6.37
N MET A 291 13.01 -9.43 -6.81
CA MET A 291 14.11 -8.50 -7.07
C MET A 291 13.91 -7.22 -6.26
N LYS A 292 15.01 -6.70 -5.73
CA LYS A 292 15.03 -5.36 -5.12
C LYS A 292 15.42 -4.34 -6.15
N TYR A 293 14.73 -3.21 -6.15
CA TYR A 293 15.22 -2.03 -6.84
C TYR A 293 15.89 -1.06 -5.85
N GLU A 294 16.84 -0.30 -6.37
CA GLU A 294 17.48 0.81 -5.64
C GLU A 294 17.39 2.07 -6.48
N VAL A 295 17.19 3.21 -5.83
CA VAL A 295 17.19 4.51 -6.50
C VAL A 295 18.39 5.30 -6.01
N SER A 296 19.26 5.69 -6.94
CA SER A 296 20.40 6.54 -6.66
C SER A 296 20.33 7.83 -7.50
N PHE A 297 20.72 8.96 -6.91
CA PHE A 297 20.82 10.23 -7.60
C PHE A 297 22.30 10.68 -7.64
N LYS A 298 22.76 11.06 -8.83
CA LYS A 298 24.06 11.66 -9.00
C LYS A 298 23.90 13.06 -9.53
N LEU A 299 24.35 14.06 -8.78
CA LEU A 299 24.48 15.42 -9.28
C LEU A 299 25.78 15.51 -10.09
N VAL A 300 25.67 15.99 -11.33
CA VAL A 300 26.82 16.30 -12.21
C VAL A 300 26.78 17.79 -12.43
N GLY A 301 27.84 18.49 -12.00
CA GLY A 301 28.06 19.92 -12.25
C GLY A 301 28.81 20.16 -13.55
#